data_684fbffb0b5f4eab4e4f039d9667f600
#
_entry.id   684fbffb0b5f4eab4e4f039d9667f600
#
_cell.length_a   1.000
_cell.length_b   1.000
_cell.length_c   1.000
_cell.angle_alpha   90.00
_cell.angle_beta   90.00
_cell.angle_gamma   90.00
#
_symmetry.space_group_name_H-M   'P 1'
#
loop_
_entity.id
_entity.type
_entity.pdbx_description
1 polymer ?
#
loop_
_entity_poly.entity_id
_entity_poly.type
_entity_poly.pdbx_seq_one_letter_code
_entity_poly.pdbx_strand_id
1 'polypeptide(L)'
;RCGGVVGIPPNVTPFFVGDLHARIDNLLVVLTRNGFLEGLESGSAALIILGDAVHSDDEGMEGAMETSMLLMDLIFRLKLAFPDRVFYLRGNHDSFSEDISKNGVPQGLLWEEALRDVRGPKYLQAMSRVYEILPYVALSPGFIACHAGPPTSKVSRDTLINIRDFPKVEREITHVRLRRANSPAGYGAGDVKRLRRRLELDPKAPFIVGHTPLSPDDTLWLDAGGIPNHHVLFGAHPDLVGVIALQGKRLLPLRYPSEPLTALYNRLAAGPSSGG
;
A
#
# COMPACT_ATOMS: atom_id res chain seq x y z
N ARG A 1 -11.68 9.15 8.96
CA ARG A 1 -10.30 9.61 8.85
C ARG A 1 -10.04 10.72 9.86
N CYS A 2 -8.90 10.69 10.54
CA CYS A 2 -8.47 11.72 11.46
C CYS A 2 -6.97 11.98 11.20
N GLY A 3 -6.62 13.11 10.57
CA GLY A 3 -5.25 13.47 10.24
C GLY A 3 -4.50 12.39 9.46
N GLY A 4 -3.40 11.89 10.01
CA GLY A 4 -2.57 10.81 9.44
C GLY A 4 -3.14 9.40 9.60
N VAL A 5 -4.30 9.22 10.26
CA VAL A 5 -4.86 7.90 10.58
C VAL A 5 -6.20 7.67 9.88
N VAL A 6 -6.37 6.47 9.34
CA VAL A 6 -7.66 5.92 8.86
C VAL A 6 -8.14 4.87 9.86
N GLY A 7 -9.33 5.05 10.39
CA GLY A 7 -10.01 4.03 11.21
C GLY A 7 -10.84 3.11 10.33
N ILE A 8 -10.66 1.81 10.51
CA ILE A 8 -11.46 0.80 9.80
C ILE A 8 -12.45 0.18 10.79
N PRO A 9 -13.76 0.20 10.49
CA PRO A 9 -14.77 -0.40 11.35
C PRO A 9 -14.56 -1.92 11.51
N PRO A 10 -14.86 -2.49 12.69
CA PRO A 10 -14.59 -3.91 12.96
C PRO A 10 -15.46 -4.90 12.15
N ASN A 11 -16.57 -4.43 11.61
CA ASN A 11 -17.50 -5.22 10.79
C ASN A 11 -17.18 -5.19 9.30
N VAL A 12 -16.12 -4.51 8.89
CA VAL A 12 -15.65 -4.44 7.51
C VAL A 12 -14.43 -5.33 7.37
N THR A 13 -14.37 -6.14 6.32
CA THR A 13 -13.19 -6.94 5.96
C THR A 13 -12.19 -6.09 5.20
N PRO A 14 -11.07 -5.68 5.80
CA PRO A 14 -10.02 -4.98 5.08
C PRO A 14 -9.21 -5.95 4.21
N PHE A 15 -8.92 -5.51 2.99
CA PHE A 15 -8.00 -6.14 2.04
C PHE A 15 -6.79 -5.23 1.88
N PHE A 16 -5.62 -5.76 2.17
CA PHE A 16 -4.35 -5.03 2.09
C PHE A 16 -3.60 -5.43 0.83
N VAL A 17 -3.14 -4.43 0.08
CA VAL A 17 -2.28 -4.59 -1.09
C VAL A 17 -1.01 -3.77 -0.84
N GLY A 18 0.15 -4.37 -1.12
CA GLY A 18 1.45 -3.69 -1.02
C GLY A 18 1.71 -2.69 -2.14
N ASP A 19 2.95 -2.26 -2.23
CA ASP A 19 3.47 -1.33 -3.22
C ASP A 19 3.16 -1.83 -4.64
N LEU A 20 2.56 -1.00 -5.47
CA LEU A 20 2.14 -1.40 -6.82
C LEU A 20 3.12 -1.00 -7.92
N HIS A 21 3.94 0.03 -7.70
CA HIS A 21 4.99 0.47 -8.64
C HIS A 21 4.56 0.40 -10.11
N ALA A 22 3.49 1.10 -10.44
CA ALA A 22 2.88 1.17 -11.76
C ALA A 22 2.22 -0.13 -12.30
N ARG A 23 2.13 -1.21 -11.50
CA ARG A 23 1.47 -2.47 -11.88
C ARG A 23 -0.07 -2.36 -11.78
N ILE A 24 -0.68 -1.69 -12.73
CA ILE A 24 -2.15 -1.55 -12.81
C ILE A 24 -2.84 -2.91 -13.00
N ASP A 25 -2.23 -3.82 -13.75
CA ASP A 25 -2.67 -5.19 -13.96
C ASP A 25 -2.85 -5.94 -12.64
N ASN A 26 -1.91 -5.83 -11.70
CA ASN A 26 -2.00 -6.45 -10.39
C ASN A 26 -3.17 -5.89 -9.57
N LEU A 27 -3.40 -4.59 -9.58
CA LEU A 27 -4.59 -4.04 -8.91
C LEU A 27 -5.89 -4.54 -9.54
N LEU A 28 -5.96 -4.63 -10.87
CA LEU A 28 -7.13 -5.16 -11.58
C LEU A 28 -7.38 -6.63 -11.26
N VAL A 29 -6.33 -7.44 -11.13
CA VAL A 29 -6.46 -8.84 -10.66
C VAL A 29 -7.11 -8.87 -9.28
N VAL A 30 -6.64 -8.06 -8.33
CA VAL A 30 -7.22 -7.99 -6.98
C VAL A 30 -8.70 -7.62 -7.03
N LEU A 31 -9.05 -6.58 -7.79
CA LEU A 31 -10.42 -6.07 -7.89
C LEU A 31 -11.41 -7.10 -8.48
N THR A 32 -10.95 -7.96 -9.37
CA THR A 32 -11.79 -8.91 -10.11
C THR A 32 -11.84 -10.30 -9.48
N ARG A 33 -11.22 -10.49 -8.31
CA ARG A 33 -11.20 -11.79 -7.62
C ARG A 33 -12.09 -11.79 -6.37
N ASN A 34 -12.61 -12.97 -6.04
CA ASN A 34 -13.33 -13.27 -4.79
C ASN A 34 -14.52 -12.36 -4.46
N GLY A 35 -15.22 -11.83 -5.45
CA GLY A 35 -16.33 -10.94 -5.21
C GLY A 35 -15.93 -9.65 -4.48
N PHE A 36 -14.70 -9.19 -4.70
CA PHE A 36 -14.17 -8.05 -3.95
C PHE A 36 -14.90 -6.73 -4.30
N LEU A 37 -15.23 -6.51 -5.58
CA LEU A 37 -16.00 -5.33 -6.01
C LEU A 37 -17.38 -5.33 -5.38
N GLU A 38 -18.07 -6.46 -5.35
CA GLU A 38 -19.37 -6.62 -4.69
C GLU A 38 -19.25 -6.39 -3.17
N GLY A 39 -18.13 -6.75 -2.58
CA GLY A 39 -17.81 -6.44 -1.20
C GLY A 39 -17.64 -4.93 -0.94
N LEU A 40 -17.02 -4.19 -1.87
CA LEU A 40 -16.93 -2.73 -1.81
C LEU A 40 -18.31 -2.09 -1.96
N GLU A 41 -19.13 -2.54 -2.92
CA GLU A 41 -20.48 -2.04 -3.20
C GLU A 41 -21.42 -2.26 -2.01
N SER A 42 -21.42 -3.45 -1.43
CA SER A 42 -22.23 -3.79 -0.25
C SER A 42 -21.72 -3.13 1.04
N GLY A 43 -20.50 -2.58 1.03
CA GLY A 43 -19.83 -1.99 2.20
C GLY A 43 -19.29 -3.03 3.19
N SER A 44 -19.23 -4.31 2.82
CA SER A 44 -18.67 -5.38 3.65
C SER A 44 -17.15 -5.50 3.55
N ALA A 45 -16.53 -4.90 2.51
CA ALA A 45 -15.08 -4.89 2.31
C ALA A 45 -14.52 -3.46 2.25
N ALA A 46 -13.21 -3.34 2.50
CA ALA A 46 -12.44 -2.12 2.26
C ALA A 46 -11.08 -2.46 1.62
N LEU A 47 -10.63 -1.63 0.70
CA LEU A 47 -9.30 -1.70 0.10
C LEU A 47 -8.35 -0.77 0.82
N ILE A 48 -7.19 -1.29 1.20
CA ILE A 48 -6.10 -0.51 1.79
C ILE A 48 -4.85 -0.77 0.96
N ILE A 49 -4.44 0.22 0.17
CA ILE A 49 -3.20 0.21 -0.59
C ILE A 49 -2.13 0.85 0.30
N LEU A 50 -1.02 0.15 0.51
CA LEU A 50 0.00 0.53 1.49
C LEU A 50 0.96 1.63 1.01
N GLY A 51 0.70 2.28 -0.10
CA GLY A 51 1.52 3.33 -0.69
C GLY A 51 2.23 2.87 -1.96
N ASP A 52 3.06 3.76 -2.50
CA ASP A 52 3.95 3.50 -3.63
C ASP A 52 3.24 2.85 -4.84
N ALA A 53 2.18 3.50 -5.32
CA ALA A 53 1.51 3.07 -6.55
C ALA A 53 2.26 3.52 -7.80
N VAL A 54 3.04 4.60 -7.70
CA VAL A 54 3.76 5.21 -8.82
C VAL A 54 5.20 4.70 -8.95
N HIS A 55 5.85 5.02 -10.08
CA HIS A 55 7.24 4.69 -10.40
C HIS A 55 7.46 3.19 -10.65
N SER A 56 7.63 2.82 -11.92
CA SER A 56 7.92 1.44 -12.28
C SER A 56 9.22 0.95 -11.64
N ASP A 57 9.18 -0.29 -11.16
CA ASP A 57 10.34 -1.02 -10.65
C ASP A 57 10.97 -1.94 -11.70
N ASP A 58 10.38 -2.03 -12.89
CA ASP A 58 10.89 -2.86 -13.97
C ASP A 58 12.15 -2.26 -14.58
N GLU A 59 13.13 -3.11 -14.83
CA GLU A 59 14.39 -2.72 -15.46
C GLU A 59 14.15 -2.11 -16.85
N GLY A 60 14.71 -0.92 -17.08
CA GLY A 60 14.53 -0.15 -18.30
C GLY A 60 13.21 0.61 -18.43
N MET A 61 12.30 0.49 -17.45
CA MET A 61 11.02 1.20 -17.41
C MET A 61 10.97 2.27 -16.30
N GLU A 62 12.09 2.54 -15.63
CA GLU A 62 12.15 3.45 -14.49
C GLU A 62 11.70 4.88 -14.83
N GLY A 63 11.87 5.30 -16.10
CA GLY A 63 11.43 6.61 -16.59
C GLY A 63 10.02 6.63 -17.19
N ALA A 64 9.35 5.48 -17.34
CA ALA A 64 8.02 5.40 -17.93
C ALA A 64 6.95 5.77 -16.90
N MET A 65 6.19 6.83 -17.13
CA MET A 65 5.20 7.37 -16.19
C MET A 65 3.74 7.11 -16.60
N GLU A 66 3.49 6.58 -17.78
CA GLU A 66 2.15 6.38 -18.33
C GLU A 66 1.34 5.42 -17.50
N THR A 67 1.91 4.28 -17.12
CA THR A 67 1.24 3.27 -16.26
C THR A 67 1.02 3.79 -14.85
N SER A 68 1.93 4.62 -14.32
CA SER A 68 1.73 5.34 -13.05
C SER A 68 0.52 6.26 -13.11
N MET A 69 0.35 7.02 -14.21
CA MET A 69 -0.83 7.89 -14.41
C MET A 69 -2.12 7.07 -14.47
N LEU A 70 -2.13 5.99 -15.23
CA LEU A 70 -3.32 5.13 -15.36
C LEU A 70 -3.68 4.48 -14.03
N LEU A 71 -2.71 4.02 -13.26
CA LEU A 71 -2.94 3.42 -11.95
C LEU A 71 -3.48 4.44 -10.95
N MET A 72 -2.92 5.66 -10.92
CA MET A 72 -3.45 6.73 -10.06
C MET A 72 -4.87 7.15 -10.47
N ASP A 73 -5.16 7.25 -11.77
CA ASP A 73 -6.52 7.52 -12.26
C ASP A 73 -7.52 6.42 -11.79
N LEU A 74 -7.12 5.14 -11.83
CA LEU A 74 -7.92 4.03 -11.32
C LEU A 74 -8.15 4.15 -9.79
N ILE A 75 -7.09 4.40 -9.02
CA ILE A 75 -7.18 4.58 -7.56
C ILE A 75 -8.11 5.75 -7.22
N PHE A 76 -8.02 6.87 -7.92
CA PHE A 76 -8.91 8.02 -7.70
C PHE A 76 -10.35 7.71 -8.07
N ARG A 77 -10.61 7.00 -9.17
CA ARG A 77 -11.96 6.54 -9.53
C ARG A 77 -12.56 5.62 -8.48
N LEU A 78 -11.77 4.66 -7.98
CA LEU A 78 -12.19 3.79 -6.87
C LEU A 78 -12.47 4.59 -5.60
N LYS A 79 -11.61 5.56 -5.27
CA LYS A 79 -11.80 6.43 -4.11
C LYS A 79 -13.05 7.29 -4.22
N LEU A 80 -13.37 7.79 -5.39
CA LEU A 80 -14.59 8.58 -5.63
C LEU A 80 -15.86 7.71 -5.60
N ALA A 81 -15.79 6.48 -6.14
CA ALA A 81 -16.90 5.53 -6.10
C ALA A 81 -17.14 4.98 -4.69
N PHE A 82 -16.09 4.75 -3.92
CA PHE A 82 -16.12 4.13 -2.59
C PHE A 82 -15.35 4.96 -1.55
N PRO A 83 -15.80 6.18 -1.23
CA PRO A 83 -15.02 7.14 -0.44
C PRO A 83 -14.68 6.65 0.97
N ASP A 84 -15.51 5.80 1.56
CA ASP A 84 -15.34 5.25 2.91
C ASP A 84 -14.82 3.80 2.91
N ARG A 85 -14.42 3.28 1.75
CA ARG A 85 -13.99 1.88 1.59
C ARG A 85 -12.64 1.74 0.88
N VAL A 86 -12.18 2.73 0.14
CA VAL A 86 -10.87 2.71 -0.53
C VAL A 86 -9.95 3.70 0.14
N PHE A 87 -8.80 3.21 0.60
CA PHE A 87 -7.79 3.99 1.30
C PHE A 87 -6.43 3.76 0.66
N TYR A 88 -5.77 4.86 0.31
CA TYR A 88 -4.41 4.88 -0.17
C TYR A 88 -3.55 5.53 0.91
N LEU A 89 -2.60 4.78 1.47
CA LEU A 89 -1.67 5.27 2.48
C LEU A 89 -0.47 5.92 1.78
N ARG A 90 0.21 6.81 2.47
CA ARG A 90 1.41 7.45 1.96
C ARG A 90 2.62 6.53 2.07
N GLY A 91 3.28 6.27 0.93
CA GLY A 91 4.58 5.66 0.84
C GLY A 91 5.70 6.69 0.65
N ASN A 92 6.93 6.22 0.46
CA ASN A 92 8.08 7.10 0.24
C ASN A 92 8.19 7.60 -1.20
N HIS A 93 7.60 6.89 -2.17
CA HIS A 93 7.54 7.34 -3.57
C HIS A 93 6.38 8.32 -3.86
N ASP A 94 5.49 8.57 -2.90
CA ASP A 94 4.34 9.46 -3.08
C ASP A 94 4.72 10.94 -2.90
N SER A 95 5.66 11.39 -3.67
CA SER A 95 6.11 12.79 -3.72
C SER A 95 6.82 13.10 -5.04
N PHE A 96 7.19 14.37 -5.23
CA PHE A 96 7.97 14.87 -6.36
C PHE A 96 9.44 15.14 -5.98
N SER A 97 9.93 14.48 -4.92
CA SER A 97 11.28 14.71 -4.44
C SER A 97 12.33 14.21 -5.42
N GLU A 98 13.39 14.99 -5.60
CA GLU A 98 14.60 14.59 -6.34
C GLU A 98 15.33 13.38 -5.71
N ASP A 99 15.09 13.12 -4.42
CA ASP A 99 15.66 11.96 -3.72
C ASP A 99 15.05 10.63 -4.19
N ILE A 100 13.90 10.68 -4.88
CA ILE A 100 13.28 9.49 -5.44
C ILE A 100 13.96 9.16 -6.75
N SER A 101 14.88 8.20 -6.69
CA SER A 101 15.64 7.76 -7.84
C SER A 101 15.87 6.25 -7.83
N LYS A 102 15.95 5.64 -9.02
CA LYS A 102 16.30 4.23 -9.22
C LYS A 102 17.23 4.10 -10.40
N ASN A 103 18.33 3.38 -10.23
CA ASN A 103 19.36 3.17 -11.26
C ASN A 103 19.85 4.48 -11.91
N GLY A 104 19.91 5.58 -11.15
CA GLY A 104 20.30 6.90 -11.66
C GLY A 104 19.18 7.68 -12.38
N VAL A 105 17.99 7.12 -12.51
CA VAL A 105 16.82 7.77 -13.09
C VAL A 105 16.08 8.55 -11.98
N PRO A 106 15.91 9.88 -12.11
CA PRO A 106 15.25 10.72 -11.07
C PRO A 106 13.72 10.63 -11.19
N GLN A 107 13.17 9.52 -10.73
CA GLN A 107 11.74 9.18 -10.90
C GLN A 107 10.78 10.23 -10.37
N GLY A 108 11.11 10.86 -9.22
CA GLY A 108 10.26 11.89 -8.64
C GLY A 108 10.14 13.13 -9.53
N LEU A 109 11.24 13.58 -10.13
CA LEU A 109 11.24 14.70 -11.06
C LEU A 109 10.55 14.36 -12.39
N LEU A 110 10.80 13.18 -12.92
CA LEU A 110 10.14 12.70 -14.16
C LEU A 110 8.63 12.57 -13.96
N TRP A 111 8.19 12.16 -12.78
CA TRP A 111 6.77 12.11 -12.42
C TRP A 111 6.13 13.49 -12.41
N GLU A 112 6.81 14.48 -11.82
CA GLU A 112 6.35 15.87 -11.84
C GLU A 112 6.23 16.42 -13.27
N GLU A 113 7.26 16.19 -14.10
CA GLU A 113 7.30 16.62 -15.49
C GLU A 113 6.17 15.96 -16.29
N ALA A 114 6.04 14.64 -16.22
CA ALA A 114 5.00 13.88 -16.94
C ALA A 114 3.58 14.35 -16.59
N LEU A 115 3.29 14.61 -15.30
CA LEU A 115 1.99 15.15 -14.90
C LEU A 115 1.77 16.57 -15.43
N ARG A 116 2.80 17.42 -15.41
CA ARG A 116 2.72 18.78 -15.94
C ARG A 116 2.41 18.78 -17.44
N ASP A 117 3.12 17.94 -18.19
CA ASP A 117 3.04 17.91 -19.64
C ASP A 117 1.75 17.23 -20.14
N VAL A 118 1.34 16.12 -19.53
CA VAL A 118 0.18 15.33 -19.98
C VAL A 118 -1.14 15.82 -19.39
N ARG A 119 -1.14 16.24 -18.11
CA ARG A 119 -2.37 16.63 -17.38
C ARG A 119 -2.46 18.12 -17.11
N GLY A 120 -1.36 18.84 -17.24
CA GLY A 120 -1.27 20.28 -17.03
C GLY A 120 -1.02 20.71 -15.58
N PRO A 121 -0.65 21.98 -15.37
CA PRO A 121 -0.18 22.50 -14.07
C PRO A 121 -1.27 22.47 -12.98
N LYS A 122 -2.54 22.58 -13.33
CA LYS A 122 -3.63 22.49 -12.36
C LYS A 122 -3.76 21.09 -11.75
N TYR A 123 -3.59 20.05 -12.59
CA TYR A 123 -3.60 18.67 -12.13
C TYR A 123 -2.40 18.37 -11.23
N LEU A 124 -1.20 18.83 -11.63
CA LEU A 124 0.01 18.72 -10.82
C LEU A 124 -0.16 19.36 -9.44
N GLN A 125 -0.72 20.58 -9.37
CA GLN A 125 -1.02 21.24 -8.10
C GLN A 125 -2.02 20.43 -7.24
N ALA A 126 -3.05 19.85 -7.87
CA ALA A 126 -4.01 19.01 -7.17
C ALA A 126 -3.34 17.73 -6.63
N MET A 127 -2.44 17.12 -7.41
CA MET A 127 -1.68 15.93 -7.00
C MET A 127 -0.76 16.23 -5.82
N SER A 128 -0.05 17.38 -5.81
CA SER A 128 0.73 17.82 -4.65
C SER A 128 -0.12 17.89 -3.38
N ARG A 129 -1.32 18.46 -3.48
CA ARG A 129 -2.26 18.50 -2.34
C ARG A 129 -2.75 17.12 -1.92
N VAL A 130 -2.95 16.20 -2.87
CA VAL A 130 -3.29 14.80 -2.53
C VAL A 130 -2.18 14.20 -1.70
N TYR A 131 -0.93 14.30 -2.13
CA TYR A 131 0.22 13.79 -1.37
C TYR A 131 0.33 14.41 0.02
N GLU A 132 0.11 15.71 0.17
CA GLU A 132 0.11 16.39 1.47
C GLU A 132 -0.96 15.87 2.43
N ILE A 133 -2.09 15.40 1.92
CA ILE A 133 -3.21 14.97 2.76
C ILE A 133 -3.33 13.44 2.90
N LEU A 134 -2.54 12.61 2.21
CA LEU A 134 -2.61 11.16 2.34
C LEU A 134 -2.48 10.72 3.81
N PRO A 135 -3.25 9.74 4.26
CA PRO A 135 -3.03 9.11 5.56
C PRO A 135 -1.79 8.22 5.53
N TYR A 136 -1.19 7.99 6.69
CA TYR A 136 0.02 7.18 6.84
C TYR A 136 -0.27 5.81 7.45
N VAL A 137 -1.35 5.70 8.21
CA VAL A 137 -1.65 4.51 9.00
C VAL A 137 -3.12 4.15 8.86
N ALA A 138 -3.40 2.88 8.63
CA ALA A 138 -4.72 2.29 8.82
C ALA A 138 -4.74 1.54 10.16
N LEU A 139 -5.72 1.83 10.99
CA LEU A 139 -5.80 1.35 12.36
C LEU A 139 -7.20 0.84 12.69
N SER A 140 -7.24 -0.30 13.37
CA SER A 140 -8.44 -0.89 13.97
C SER A 140 -8.04 -1.51 15.31
N PRO A 141 -8.96 -1.81 16.23
CA PRO A 141 -8.64 -2.61 17.41
C PRO A 141 -7.98 -3.95 17.09
N GLY A 142 -8.19 -4.48 15.90
CA GLY A 142 -7.69 -5.78 15.43
C GLY A 142 -6.41 -5.75 14.62
N PHE A 143 -5.92 -4.61 14.17
CA PHE A 143 -4.70 -4.51 13.36
C PHE A 143 -4.12 -3.10 13.29
N ILE A 144 -2.89 -3.02 12.81
CA ILE A 144 -2.27 -1.79 12.33
C ILE A 144 -1.57 -2.06 10.99
N ALA A 145 -1.70 -1.11 10.03
CA ALA A 145 -1.00 -1.17 8.76
C ALA A 145 -0.44 0.21 8.39
N CYS A 146 0.76 0.23 7.80
CA CYS A 146 1.41 1.42 7.26
C CYS A 146 2.33 1.00 6.11
N HIS A 147 2.94 1.97 5.42
CA HIS A 147 3.81 1.64 4.29
C HIS A 147 5.06 0.87 4.71
N ALA A 148 5.82 1.38 5.67
CA ALA A 148 7.07 0.77 6.10
C ALA A 148 7.04 0.33 7.59
N GLY A 149 8.17 0.35 8.26
CA GLY A 149 8.32 -0.20 9.60
C GLY A 149 7.70 0.62 10.73
N PRO A 150 7.68 0.06 11.94
CA PRO A 150 7.25 0.80 13.09
C PRO A 150 8.27 1.88 13.44
N PRO A 151 7.83 3.05 13.92
CA PRO A 151 8.74 4.05 14.41
C PRO A 151 9.56 3.55 15.61
N THR A 152 10.85 3.83 15.61
CA THR A 152 11.73 3.67 16.79
C THR A 152 11.48 4.79 17.79
N SER A 153 11.04 5.94 17.30
CA SER A 153 10.63 7.11 18.08
C SER A 153 9.43 6.81 18.99
N LYS A 154 9.26 7.65 19.99
CA LYS A 154 8.09 7.54 20.88
C LYS A 154 6.83 7.96 20.12
N VAL A 155 5.88 7.05 20.01
CA VAL A 155 4.64 7.22 19.24
C VAL A 155 3.42 6.96 20.12
N SER A 156 2.41 7.81 20.00
CA SER A 156 1.06 7.62 20.53
C SER A 156 0.04 7.69 19.39
N ARG A 157 -1.22 7.45 19.67
CA ARG A 157 -2.30 7.66 18.68
C ARG A 157 -2.35 9.12 18.22
N ASP A 158 -2.18 10.07 19.13
CA ASP A 158 -2.17 11.51 18.81
C ASP A 158 -0.97 11.88 17.93
N THR A 159 0.20 11.28 18.19
CA THR A 159 1.37 11.44 17.32
C THR A 159 1.08 10.99 15.88
N LEU A 160 0.37 9.88 15.70
CA LEU A 160 0.01 9.38 14.36
C LEU A 160 -1.08 10.24 13.70
N ILE A 161 -2.01 10.79 14.47
CA ILE A 161 -3.01 11.72 13.95
C ILE A 161 -2.34 12.98 13.42
N ASN A 162 -1.40 13.53 14.19
CA ASN A 162 -0.68 14.78 13.87
C ASN A 162 0.72 14.50 13.26
N ILE A 163 0.87 13.41 12.53
CA ILE A 163 2.18 12.87 12.11
C ILE A 163 3.05 13.89 11.36
N ARG A 164 2.44 14.83 10.66
CA ARG A 164 3.13 15.89 9.91
C ARG A 164 3.88 16.88 10.81
N ASP A 165 3.51 16.95 12.09
CA ASP A 165 4.24 17.73 13.10
C ASP A 165 5.46 16.96 13.65
N PHE A 166 5.63 15.70 13.24
CA PHE A 166 6.67 14.79 13.69
C PHE A 166 7.47 14.19 12.51
N PRO A 167 8.29 14.99 11.81
CA PRO A 167 8.99 14.57 10.57
C PRO A 167 9.80 13.28 10.71
N LYS A 168 10.37 13.05 11.90
CA LYS A 168 11.12 11.81 12.18
C LYS A 168 10.20 10.59 12.18
N VAL A 169 9.01 10.68 12.77
CA VAL A 169 8.02 9.60 12.80
C VAL A 169 7.46 9.35 11.41
N GLU A 170 7.18 10.43 10.68
CA GLU A 170 6.75 10.37 9.29
C GLU A 170 7.77 9.60 8.44
N ARG A 171 9.05 9.97 8.52
CA ARG A 171 10.12 9.29 7.80
C ARG A 171 10.28 7.82 8.23
N GLU A 172 10.16 7.53 9.52
CA GLU A 172 10.27 6.15 10.02
C GLU A 172 9.14 5.27 9.47
N ILE A 173 7.89 5.75 9.44
CA ILE A 173 6.73 5.00 8.94
C ILE A 173 6.77 4.78 7.42
N THR A 174 7.46 5.64 6.68
CA THR A 174 7.55 5.55 5.21
C THR A 174 8.84 4.94 4.68
N HIS A 175 9.92 4.80 5.49
CA HIS A 175 11.23 4.38 4.97
C HIS A 175 11.93 3.28 5.77
N VAL A 176 11.58 3.06 7.06
CA VAL A 176 12.36 2.13 7.88
C VAL A 176 12.06 0.68 7.50
N ARG A 177 13.10 -0.04 7.17
CA ARG A 177 13.03 -1.44 6.70
C ARG A 177 13.20 -2.44 7.84
N LEU A 178 12.70 -3.65 7.62
CA LEU A 178 12.97 -4.77 8.50
C LEU A 178 14.48 -5.02 8.58
N ARG A 179 14.98 -5.21 9.79
CA ARG A 179 16.42 -5.45 10.02
C ARG A 179 16.86 -6.73 9.34
N ARG A 180 17.89 -6.62 8.53
CA ARG A 180 18.56 -7.78 7.93
C ARG A 180 19.54 -8.40 8.91
N ALA A 181 19.80 -9.70 8.75
CA ALA A 181 20.90 -10.36 9.45
C ALA A 181 22.19 -9.57 9.23
N ASN A 182 22.98 -9.39 10.28
CA ASN A 182 24.25 -8.65 10.24
C ASN A 182 24.16 -7.13 9.98
N SER A 183 22.99 -6.50 10.07
CA SER A 183 22.82 -5.05 9.99
C SER A 183 22.25 -4.49 11.29
N PRO A 184 22.86 -3.44 11.88
CA PRO A 184 22.27 -2.75 13.03
C PRO A 184 21.07 -1.87 12.64
N ALA A 185 20.95 -1.51 11.35
CA ALA A 185 19.90 -0.65 10.85
C ALA A 185 18.58 -1.39 10.69
N GLY A 186 17.47 -0.66 10.82
CA GLY A 186 16.11 -1.19 10.65
C GLY A 186 15.45 -1.59 11.96
N TYR A 187 14.17 -2.00 11.86
CA TYR A 187 13.36 -2.41 13.00
C TYR A 187 13.38 -3.93 13.22
N GLY A 188 12.99 -4.35 14.41
CA GLY A 188 12.86 -5.75 14.77
C GLY A 188 11.67 -6.02 15.70
N ALA A 189 11.63 -7.23 16.26
CA ALA A 189 10.54 -7.70 17.12
C ALA A 189 10.23 -6.75 18.30
N GLY A 190 11.27 -6.19 18.92
CA GLY A 190 11.12 -5.25 20.03
C GLY A 190 10.36 -3.97 19.64
N ASP A 191 10.57 -3.49 18.42
CA ASP A 191 9.94 -2.28 17.90
C ASP A 191 8.45 -2.53 17.59
N VAL A 192 8.13 -3.65 16.95
CA VAL A 192 6.75 -4.08 16.67
C VAL A 192 5.97 -4.28 17.98
N LYS A 193 6.57 -4.98 18.96
CA LYS A 193 5.96 -5.15 20.30
C LYS A 193 5.71 -3.81 20.98
N ARG A 194 6.66 -2.88 20.88
CA ARG A 194 6.55 -1.54 21.46
C ARG A 194 5.42 -0.73 20.80
N LEU A 195 5.32 -0.79 19.47
CA LEU A 195 4.24 -0.12 18.73
C LEU A 195 2.87 -0.62 19.17
N ARG A 196 2.63 -1.95 19.15
CA ARG A 196 1.37 -2.54 19.58
C ARG A 196 0.98 -2.08 20.98
N ARG A 197 1.92 -2.12 21.94
CA ARG A 197 1.69 -1.69 23.33
C ARG A 197 1.34 -0.20 23.44
N ARG A 198 2.02 0.67 22.69
CA ARG A 198 1.80 2.13 22.73
C ARG A 198 0.47 2.55 22.11
N LEU A 199 -0.03 1.77 21.17
CA LEU A 199 -1.32 1.97 20.55
C LEU A 199 -2.45 1.18 21.24
N GLU A 200 -2.15 0.54 22.39
CA GLU A 200 -3.10 -0.25 23.18
C GLU A 200 -3.78 -1.38 22.37
N LEU A 201 -3.03 -1.94 21.43
CA LEU A 201 -3.50 -3.07 20.61
C LEU A 201 -3.20 -4.40 21.30
N ASP A 202 -3.96 -5.44 20.90
CA ASP A 202 -3.65 -6.81 21.27
C ASP A 202 -2.16 -7.10 20.92
N PRO A 203 -1.39 -7.74 21.83
CA PRO A 203 0.00 -8.12 21.55
C PRO A 203 0.17 -8.97 20.29
N LYS A 204 -0.90 -9.64 19.85
CA LYS A 204 -0.94 -10.46 18.63
C LYS A 204 -1.65 -9.76 17.47
N ALA A 205 -2.05 -8.49 17.59
CA ALA A 205 -2.68 -7.77 16.48
C ALA A 205 -1.76 -7.79 15.24
N PRO A 206 -2.24 -8.16 14.06
CA PRO A 206 -1.48 -8.08 12.83
C PRO A 206 -0.88 -6.70 12.62
N PHE A 207 0.42 -6.69 12.29
CA PHE A 207 1.14 -5.51 11.81
C PHE A 207 1.52 -5.76 10.35
N ILE A 208 0.94 -4.99 9.44
CA ILE A 208 1.02 -5.21 7.99
C ILE A 208 1.72 -4.03 7.35
N VAL A 209 2.74 -4.31 6.53
CA VAL A 209 3.54 -3.29 5.84
C VAL A 209 3.85 -3.69 4.39
N GLY A 210 4.24 -2.71 3.58
CA GLY A 210 4.81 -2.86 2.25
C GLY A 210 6.31 -2.59 2.23
N HIS A 211 6.76 -1.75 1.30
CA HIS A 211 8.05 -1.08 1.17
C HIS A 211 9.24 -2.00 0.86
N THR A 212 9.31 -3.20 1.37
CA THR A 212 10.54 -4.01 1.24
C THR A 212 10.22 -5.45 0.93
N PRO A 213 10.33 -5.88 -0.33
CA PRO A 213 10.26 -7.30 -0.65
C PRO A 213 11.42 -8.04 0.04
N LEU A 214 11.13 -9.22 0.59
CA LEU A 214 12.11 -10.02 1.33
C LEU A 214 12.85 -11.01 0.43
N SER A 215 12.26 -11.39 -0.69
CA SER A 215 12.88 -12.21 -1.75
C SER A 215 12.30 -11.82 -3.11
N PRO A 216 12.96 -12.16 -4.22
CA PRO A 216 12.44 -11.90 -5.57
C PRO A 216 11.33 -12.88 -6.00
N ASP A 217 11.10 -13.98 -5.25
CA ASP A 217 10.26 -15.11 -5.68
C ASP A 217 8.85 -15.06 -5.10
N ASP A 218 8.53 -14.09 -4.25
CA ASP A 218 7.22 -14.00 -3.59
C ASP A 218 6.79 -12.52 -3.44
N THR A 219 5.56 -12.34 -3.09
CA THR A 219 4.87 -11.06 -2.96
C THR A 219 4.24 -10.87 -1.57
N LEU A 220 4.26 -11.91 -0.73
CA LEU A 220 3.64 -11.90 0.58
C LEU A 220 4.44 -12.78 1.55
N TRP A 221 4.88 -12.19 2.66
CA TRP A 221 5.64 -12.86 3.71
C TRP A 221 4.91 -12.76 5.04
N LEU A 222 4.51 -13.92 5.57
CA LEU A 222 3.91 -14.04 6.89
C LEU A 222 4.99 -14.17 7.95
N ASP A 223 4.72 -13.62 9.14
CA ASP A 223 5.66 -13.64 10.27
C ASP A 223 7.08 -13.18 9.88
N ALA A 224 7.13 -12.14 9.05
CA ALA A 224 8.34 -11.61 8.46
C ALA A 224 9.42 -11.33 9.51
N GLY A 225 10.65 -11.78 9.23
CA GLY A 225 11.77 -11.69 10.17
C GLY A 225 11.58 -12.51 11.45
N GLY A 226 10.74 -13.54 11.44
CA GLY A 226 10.39 -14.35 12.62
C GLY A 226 9.58 -13.58 13.66
N ILE A 227 8.95 -12.48 13.30
CA ILE A 227 8.13 -11.65 14.19
C ILE A 227 6.67 -12.09 14.09
N PRO A 228 6.08 -12.66 15.16
CA PRO A 228 4.71 -13.16 15.11
C PRO A 228 3.68 -12.10 14.71
N ASN A 229 2.81 -12.44 13.75
CA ASN A 229 1.78 -11.58 13.20
C ASN A 229 2.34 -10.24 12.64
N HIS A 230 3.55 -10.27 12.10
CA HIS A 230 4.10 -9.21 11.28
C HIS A 230 4.18 -9.68 9.83
N HIS A 231 3.55 -8.96 8.92
CA HIS A 231 3.41 -9.38 7.54
C HIS A 231 3.89 -8.30 6.59
N VAL A 232 4.58 -8.70 5.53
CA VAL A 232 5.05 -7.82 4.46
C VAL A 232 4.32 -8.18 3.17
N LEU A 233 3.88 -7.15 2.45
CA LEU A 233 3.23 -7.26 1.14
C LEU A 233 3.99 -6.42 0.12
N PHE A 234 4.12 -6.97 -1.09
CA PHE A 234 4.68 -6.27 -2.23
C PHE A 234 3.83 -6.57 -3.47
N GLY A 235 3.11 -5.58 -3.97
CA GLY A 235 2.15 -5.74 -5.07
C GLY A 235 2.75 -5.59 -6.47
N ALA A 236 4.05 -5.24 -6.58
CA ALA A 236 4.71 -4.98 -7.86
C ALA A 236 5.48 -6.18 -8.43
N HIS A 237 5.28 -7.38 -7.90
CA HIS A 237 5.90 -8.57 -8.47
C HIS A 237 5.36 -8.82 -9.90
N PRO A 238 6.22 -9.18 -10.88
CA PRO A 238 5.81 -9.33 -12.29
C PRO A 238 4.80 -10.46 -12.51
N ASP A 239 4.88 -11.55 -11.77
CA ASP A 239 4.11 -12.77 -12.01
C ASP A 239 3.02 -13.02 -10.96
N LEU A 240 3.04 -12.30 -9.84
CA LEU A 240 2.17 -12.57 -8.69
C LEU A 240 1.69 -11.27 -8.04
N VAL A 241 0.48 -11.29 -7.49
CA VAL A 241 0.02 -10.27 -6.56
C VAL A 241 -0.47 -10.89 -5.27
N GLY A 242 0.06 -10.41 -4.15
CA GLY A 242 -0.32 -10.82 -2.80
C GLY A 242 -1.31 -9.88 -2.16
N VAL A 243 -2.26 -10.46 -1.44
CA VAL A 243 -3.27 -9.73 -0.68
C VAL A 243 -3.41 -10.38 0.69
N ILE A 244 -3.57 -9.58 1.73
CA ILE A 244 -4.05 -10.07 3.01
C ILE A 244 -5.47 -9.56 3.23
N ALA A 245 -6.40 -10.47 3.56
CA ALA A 245 -7.71 -10.10 4.06
C ALA A 245 -7.83 -10.45 5.55
N LEU A 246 -8.51 -9.62 6.34
CA LEU A 246 -8.79 -9.87 7.75
C LEU A 246 -10.28 -10.03 7.97
N GLN A 247 -10.75 -11.26 8.15
CA GLN A 247 -12.12 -11.60 8.51
C GLN A 247 -12.24 -11.74 10.05
N GLY A 248 -12.64 -10.69 10.73
CA GLY A 248 -12.60 -10.65 12.19
C GLY A 248 -11.16 -10.82 12.69
N LYS A 249 -10.86 -11.96 13.35
CA LYS A 249 -9.51 -12.31 13.81
C LYS A 249 -8.75 -13.24 12.85
N ARG A 250 -9.39 -13.72 11.79
CA ARG A 250 -8.80 -14.65 10.84
C ARG A 250 -8.07 -13.89 9.74
N LEU A 251 -6.77 -14.13 9.64
CA LEU A 251 -5.93 -13.63 8.55
C LEU A 251 -6.00 -14.63 7.39
N LEU A 252 -6.30 -14.12 6.20
CA LEU A 252 -6.40 -14.87 4.96
C LEU A 252 -5.33 -14.33 3.99
N PRO A 253 -4.21 -15.03 3.83
CA PRO A 253 -3.21 -14.70 2.82
C PRO A 253 -3.67 -15.25 1.47
N LEU A 254 -3.73 -14.40 0.47
CA LEU A 254 -4.17 -14.72 -0.88
C LEU A 254 -3.05 -14.37 -1.86
N ARG A 255 -2.82 -15.23 -2.85
CA ARG A 255 -1.89 -14.99 -3.94
C ARG A 255 -2.58 -15.28 -5.26
N TYR A 256 -2.41 -14.41 -6.21
CA TYR A 256 -2.96 -14.56 -7.55
C TYR A 256 -1.84 -14.42 -8.58
N PRO A 257 -1.89 -15.18 -9.68
CA PRO A 257 -1.05 -14.89 -10.84
C PRO A 257 -1.37 -13.48 -11.36
N SER A 258 -0.34 -12.74 -11.76
CA SER A 258 -0.51 -11.54 -12.55
C SER A 258 -1.13 -11.88 -13.89
N GLU A 259 -2.02 -11.05 -14.41
CA GLU A 259 -2.67 -11.26 -15.69
C GLU A 259 -2.46 -10.01 -16.58
N PRO A 260 -1.91 -10.16 -17.78
CA PRO A 260 -1.82 -9.04 -18.73
C PRO A 260 -3.19 -8.37 -18.94
N LEU A 261 -3.21 -7.06 -19.15
CA LEU A 261 -4.46 -6.28 -19.34
C LEU A 261 -5.36 -6.87 -20.42
N THR A 262 -4.79 -7.37 -21.52
CA THR A 262 -5.53 -8.01 -22.60
C THR A 262 -6.25 -9.29 -22.17
N ALA A 263 -5.62 -10.10 -21.33
CA ALA A 263 -6.22 -11.32 -20.79
C ALA A 263 -7.35 -10.98 -19.79
N LEU A 264 -7.13 -10.00 -18.93
CA LEU A 264 -8.15 -9.47 -18.02
C LEU A 264 -9.36 -8.95 -18.77
N TYR A 265 -9.15 -8.13 -19.81
CA TYR A 265 -10.22 -7.59 -20.65
C TYR A 265 -11.04 -8.71 -21.31
N ASN A 266 -10.38 -9.70 -21.93
CA ASN A 266 -11.05 -10.82 -22.60
C ASN A 266 -11.89 -11.65 -21.62
N ARG A 267 -11.39 -11.88 -20.40
CA ARG A 267 -12.11 -12.59 -19.36
C ARG A 267 -13.35 -11.84 -18.90
N LEU A 268 -13.24 -10.54 -18.67
CA LEU A 268 -14.39 -9.70 -18.27
C LEU A 268 -15.43 -9.57 -19.38
N ALA A 269 -15.01 -9.45 -20.64
CA ALA A 269 -15.89 -9.37 -21.80
C ALA A 269 -16.64 -10.68 -22.06
N ALA A 270 -16.05 -11.83 -21.71
CA ALA A 270 -16.70 -13.14 -21.87
C ALA A 270 -17.85 -13.39 -20.85
N GLY A 271 -17.97 -12.54 -19.83
CA GLY A 271 -18.96 -12.71 -18.75
C GLY A 271 -18.61 -13.89 -17.81
N PRO A 272 -19.38 -14.09 -16.74
CA PRO A 272 -19.21 -15.25 -15.89
C PRO A 272 -19.46 -16.50 -16.74
N SER A 273 -18.46 -17.37 -16.85
CA SER A 273 -18.63 -18.68 -17.46
C SER A 273 -19.79 -19.38 -16.72
N SER A 274 -20.86 -19.69 -17.45
CA SER A 274 -21.94 -20.55 -17.00
C SER A 274 -21.34 -21.94 -16.73
N GLY A 275 -20.64 -22.05 -15.60
CA GLY A 275 -20.09 -23.28 -15.11
C GLY A 275 -21.20 -24.10 -14.49
N GLY A 276 -21.45 -25.25 -15.09
CA GLY A 276 -22.33 -26.26 -14.58
C GLY A 276 -21.84 -26.86 -13.25
#